data_8902d9aa7b347d04fc04abb614e91c1c
#
_entry.id   8902d9aa7b347d04fc04abb614e91c1c
#
_cell.length_a   1.000
_cell.length_b   1.000
_cell.length_c   1.000
_cell.angle_alpha   90.00
_cell.angle_beta   90.00
_cell.angle_gamma   90.00
#
_symmetry.space_group_name_H-M   'P 1'
#
loop_
_entity.id
_entity.type
_entity.pdbx_description
1 polymer ?
#
loop_
_entity_poly.entity_id
_entity_poly.type
_entity_poly.pdbx_seq_one_letter_code
_entity_poly.pdbx_strand_id
1 'polypeptide(L)' 'MSMFGLKAFRSSRKYVEVGQRYRSRHSNFLGRTGDVWVVEGLFTASDAMPYAKLAAEADPSLSKTLSIAALIDRRRFLPA' A
#
# COMPACT_ATOMS: atom_id res chain seq x y z
N MET A 1 9.64 -1.36 23.94
CA MET A 1 9.88 -1.43 23.47
C MET A 1 9.57 -1.81 22.58
N SER A 2 9.02 -1.93 22.18
CA SER A 2 8.68 -2.39 21.34
C SER A 2 9.11 -1.94 20.30
N MET A 3 9.63 -1.29 20.21
CA MET A 3 10.05 -0.86 19.23
C MET A 3 10.74 -1.80 18.50
N PHE A 4 10.97 -2.91 18.92
CA PHE A 4 11.58 -3.83 18.30
C PHE A 4 10.93 -4.20 17.10
N GLY A 5 9.73 -4.26 17.08
CA GLY A 5 9.05 -4.63 15.94
C GLY A 5 9.25 -3.67 14.89
N LEU A 6 9.34 -2.47 15.25
CA LEU A 6 9.55 -1.50 14.36
C LEU A 6 10.78 -1.63 13.63
N LYS A 7 11.78 -2.05 14.24
CA LYS A 7 12.94 -2.21 13.57
C LYS A 7 12.85 -3.16 12.50
N ALA A 8 12.17 -4.21 12.67
CA ALA A 8 12.06 -5.21 11.68
C ALA A 8 11.47 -4.62 10.44
N PHE A 9 10.54 -3.75 10.57
CA PHE A 9 9.95 -3.20 9.44
C PHE A 9 10.87 -2.32 8.73
N ARG A 10 11.58 -1.54 9.40
CA ARG A 10 12.37 -0.63 8.75
C ARG A 10 13.44 -1.25 8.02
N SER A 11 13.86 -2.37 8.40
CA SER A 11 14.96 -3.00 7.78
C SER A 11 14.69 -3.28 6.33
N SER A 12 13.48 -3.12 5.86
CA SER A 12 13.24 -3.40 4.51
C SER A 12 12.64 -2.28 3.80
N ARG A 13 13.39 -1.46 3.24
CA ARG A 13 12.90 -0.40 2.51
C ARG A 13 12.12 -0.80 1.36
N LYS A 14 12.20 -2.01 0.87
CA LYS A 14 11.38 -2.40 -0.20
C LYS A 14 10.05 -2.79 0.31
N TYR A 15 9.83 -2.84 1.59
CA TYR A 15 8.57 -3.25 2.11
C TYR A 15 7.69 -2.06 2.37
N VAL A 16 6.42 -2.31 2.42
CA VAL A 16 5.42 -1.29 2.61
C VAL A 16 5.13 -1.15 4.10
N GLU A 17 4.85 0.06 4.55
CA GLU A 17 4.51 0.31 5.94
C GLU A 17 3.18 1.03 6.05
N VAL A 18 2.49 0.83 7.15
CA VAL A 18 1.22 1.49 7.40
C VAL A 18 1.47 3.00 7.42
N GLY A 19 0.61 3.73 6.78
CA GLY A 19 0.74 5.17 6.69
C GLY A 19 1.41 5.67 5.43
N GLN A 20 2.05 4.79 4.69
CA GLN A 20 2.68 5.21 3.47
C GLN A 20 1.63 5.51 2.41
N ARG A 21 1.97 6.41 1.52
CA ARG A 21 1.04 6.85 0.47
C ARG A 21 1.61 6.47 -0.88
N TYR A 22 0.74 6.02 -1.77
CA TYR A 22 1.13 5.63 -3.11
C TYR A 22 0.20 6.28 -4.12
N ARG A 23 0.77 6.71 -5.24
CA ARG A 23 -0.02 7.35 -6.28
C ARG A 23 -0.18 6.38 -7.43
N SER A 24 -1.42 6.15 -7.82
CA SER A 24 -1.71 5.24 -8.91
C SER A 24 -1.27 5.84 -10.23
N ARG A 25 -0.66 5.04 -11.06
CA ARG A 25 -0.24 5.48 -12.37
C ARG A 25 -1.26 5.15 -13.45
N HIS A 26 -2.28 4.37 -13.10
CA HIS A 26 -3.28 3.99 -14.07
C HIS A 26 -4.57 4.76 -13.85
N SER A 27 -5.32 4.98 -14.91
CA SER A 27 -6.63 5.58 -14.77
C SER A 27 -7.55 4.56 -14.15
N ASN A 28 -8.43 4.98 -13.29
CA ASN A 28 -9.45 4.09 -12.78
C ASN A 28 -10.61 4.12 -13.78
N PHE A 29 -11.69 3.41 -13.50
CA PHE A 29 -12.77 3.33 -14.44
C PHE A 29 -13.50 4.65 -14.61
N LEU A 30 -13.24 5.64 -13.78
CA LEU A 30 -13.81 6.94 -13.94
C LEU A 30 -12.87 7.83 -14.76
N GLY A 31 -11.79 7.31 -15.27
CA GLY A 31 -10.88 8.06 -16.09
C GLY A 31 -9.89 8.91 -15.33
N ARG A 32 -9.80 8.75 -14.03
CA ARG A 32 -8.89 9.55 -13.23
C ARG A 32 -7.59 8.83 -12.98
N THR A 33 -6.50 9.57 -13.01
CA THR A 33 -5.21 9.01 -12.69
C THR A 33 -4.65 9.80 -11.54
N GLY A 34 -3.64 9.27 -10.92
CA GLY A 34 -2.97 9.98 -9.86
C GLY A 34 -3.66 9.93 -8.51
N ASP A 35 -4.65 9.05 -8.37
CA ASP A 35 -5.30 8.89 -7.08
C ASP A 35 -4.27 8.41 -6.07
N VAL A 36 -4.32 8.97 -4.88
CA VAL A 36 -3.41 8.59 -3.81
C VAL A 36 -4.09 7.62 -2.87
N TRP A 37 -3.39 6.55 -2.54
CA TRP A 37 -3.88 5.51 -1.65
C TRP A 37 -2.99 5.44 -0.43
N VAL A 38 -3.59 5.31 0.73
CA VAL A 38 -2.87 5.25 2.00
C VAL A 38 -2.93 3.83 2.52
N VAL A 39 -1.81 3.31 2.96
CA VAL A 39 -1.77 1.96 3.52
C VAL A 39 -2.39 1.99 4.91
N GLU A 40 -3.50 1.29 5.08
CA GLU A 40 -4.18 1.22 6.35
C GLU A 40 -3.75 0.03 7.18
N GLY A 41 -3.35 -1.03 6.55
CA GLY A 41 -2.98 -2.22 7.28
C GLY A 41 -2.20 -3.19 6.40
N LEU A 42 -1.50 -4.08 7.04
CA LEU A 42 -0.72 -5.10 6.36
C LEU A 42 -1.09 -6.43 6.96
N PHE A 43 -1.18 -7.45 6.15
CA PHE A 43 -1.48 -8.76 6.67
C PHE A 43 -0.94 -9.84 5.71
N THR A 44 -0.85 -11.06 6.21
CA THR A 44 -0.43 -12.19 5.41
C THR A 44 -1.64 -13.06 5.21
N ALA A 45 -1.96 -13.34 3.96
CA ALA A 45 -3.13 -14.13 3.65
C ALA A 45 -2.84 -15.62 3.88
N SER A 46 -3.88 -16.44 3.75
CA SER A 46 -3.73 -17.85 3.98
C SER A 46 -2.77 -18.51 3.00
N ASP A 47 -2.47 -17.88 1.89
CA ASP A 47 -1.51 -18.40 0.93
C ASP A 47 -0.08 -17.96 1.30
N ALA A 48 0.08 -17.38 2.47
CA ALA A 48 1.36 -16.91 2.96
C ALA A 48 1.91 -15.72 2.18
N MET A 49 1.08 -15.08 1.39
CA MET A 49 1.52 -13.90 0.64
C MET A 49 1.16 -12.64 1.41
N PRO A 50 2.04 -11.64 1.38
CA PRO A 50 1.75 -10.38 2.09
C PRO A 50 0.88 -9.47 1.27
N TYR A 51 -0.09 -8.86 1.93
CA TYR A 51 -1.03 -7.94 1.29
C TYR A 51 -1.13 -6.64 2.08
N ALA A 52 -1.57 -5.60 1.40
CA ALA A 52 -1.83 -4.31 2.03
C ALA A 52 -3.28 -3.92 1.81
N LYS A 53 -3.91 -3.37 2.82
CA LYS A 53 -5.23 -2.81 2.69
C LYS A 53 -5.03 -1.33 2.53
N LEU A 54 -5.63 -0.75 1.51
CA LEU A 54 -5.46 0.65 1.16
C LEU A 54 -6.76 1.40 1.21
N ALA A 55 -6.70 2.66 1.56
CA ALA A 55 -7.87 3.54 1.50
C ALA A 55 -7.52 4.73 0.63
N ALA A 56 -8.48 5.20 -0.13
CA ALA A 56 -8.24 6.36 -0.98
C ALA A 56 -8.11 7.59 -0.09
N GLU A 57 -7.08 8.39 -0.33
CA GLU A 57 -6.86 9.56 0.50
C GLU A 57 -8.02 10.53 0.37
N ALA A 58 -8.54 10.72 -0.81
CA ALA A 58 -9.63 11.67 -1.02
C ALA A 58 -10.97 11.16 -0.51
N ASP A 59 -11.14 9.86 -0.38
CA ASP A 59 -12.40 9.30 0.07
C ASP A 59 -12.11 8.00 0.81
N PRO A 60 -11.86 8.06 2.11
CA PRO A 60 -11.46 6.87 2.87
C PRO A 60 -12.49 5.75 2.91
N SER A 61 -13.71 6.01 2.45
CA SER A 61 -14.69 4.94 2.41
C SER A 61 -14.37 3.99 1.25
N LEU A 62 -13.52 4.40 0.31
CA LEU A 62 -13.11 3.54 -0.78
C LEU A 62 -11.85 2.83 -0.35
N SER A 63 -11.88 1.52 -0.44
CA SER A 63 -10.71 0.75 -0.05
C SER A 63 -10.48 -0.37 -1.03
N LYS A 64 -9.28 -0.91 -1.01
CA LYS A 64 -8.97 -2.08 -1.82
C LYS A 64 -7.79 -2.79 -1.18
N THR A 65 -7.59 -4.02 -1.59
CA THR A 65 -6.50 -4.84 -1.08
C THR A 65 -5.62 -5.24 -2.25
N LEU A 66 -4.32 -5.07 -2.08
CA LEU A 66 -3.38 -5.44 -3.11
C LEU A 66 -2.23 -6.20 -2.49
N SER A 67 -1.62 -7.09 -3.27
CA SER A 67 -0.43 -7.76 -2.78
C SER A 67 0.68 -6.71 -2.68
N ILE A 68 1.62 -6.94 -1.80
CA ILE A 68 2.73 -6.03 -1.65
C ILE A 68 3.50 -5.94 -2.96
N ALA A 69 3.66 -7.06 -3.67
CA ALA A 69 4.36 -7.07 -4.94
C ALA A 69 3.70 -6.12 -5.94
N ALA A 70 2.39 -6.08 -5.96
CA ALA A 70 1.70 -5.18 -6.89
C ALA A 70 1.86 -3.73 -6.48
N LEU A 71 1.85 -3.48 -5.19
CA LEU A 71 1.93 -2.11 -4.70
C LEU A 71 3.31 -1.50 -4.94
N ILE A 72 4.36 -2.28 -4.86
CA ILE A 72 5.68 -1.75 -5.07
C ILE A 72 6.12 -1.79 -6.54
N ASP A 73 5.24 -2.23 -7.41
CA ASP A 73 5.53 -2.28 -8.84
C ASP A 73 5.42 -0.85 -9.39
N ARG A 74 6.56 -0.27 -9.74
CA ARG A 74 6.58 1.11 -10.18
C ARG A 74 5.86 1.38 -11.47
N ARG A 75 5.47 0.34 -12.17
CA ARG A 75 4.66 0.53 -13.37
C ARG A 75 3.21 0.82 -12.98
N ARG A 76 2.83 0.50 -11.73
CA ARG A 76 1.47 0.68 -11.27
C ARG A 76 1.32 1.80 -10.27
N PHE A 77 2.29 1.93 -9.38
CA PHE A 77 2.24 2.92 -8.31
C PHE A 77 3.58 3.58 -8.08
N LEU A 78 3.54 4.79 -7.60
CA LEU A 78 4.75 5.49 -7.19
C LEU A 78 4.53 6.00 -5.77
N PRO A 79 5.57 6.09 -4.99
CA PRO A 79 5.44 6.66 -3.64
C PRO A 79 4.93 8.10 -3.78
N ALA A 80 4.03 8.47 -2.94
CA ALA A 80 3.46 9.82 -3.00
C ALA A 80 3.99 10.70 -1.89
#